data_529f6d0e6f15aee32b82dd1d3a7df490
#
_entry.id   529f6d0e6f15aee32b82dd1d3a7df490
#
_cell.length_a   1.000
_cell.length_b   1.000
_cell.length_c   1.000
_cell.angle_alpha   90.00
_cell.angle_beta   90.00
_cell.angle_gamma   90.00
#
_symmetry.space_group_name_H-M   'P 1'
#
loop_
_entity.id
_entity.type
_entity.pdbx_description
1 polymer ?
#
loop_
_entity_poly.entity_id
_entity_poly.type
_entity_poly.pdbx_seq_one_letter_code
_entity_poly.pdbx_strand_id
1 'polypeptide(L)'
;MSSVAAEAVQQRRSGFRERLDSLTAPSGLFIAAVLVIMALPVTRTIQDPDFWWHLRAGQLIIQHAGLLGSDPFTYTVANHHWTMHEWLNEVLFAVEFAVGGLGLIVLVLCTVTWLGLLAIMQKARLRHPGRGALGIGMLVAVIAGFPIWGPRVQMITFAFAALTLLLVERHLVKGGKAIWGLIPVFLVWSNFHSGFVIGLGFIALVLIAEVIGGWLHMPDPAPRERLRPLLFVLIASTAVSMINPNGPTILLYALGTQTSGAQQSLIEEWFSPSFHDWEVLVYGAMLLSLAMLTVFNRHIRARDVALVLVTTALSLQSARHIALFVAASTPVYIDQLALASPRMRAALRRLRRAPAPARTRARGQPPLLFRLTACTLLIAGLAGVYVAWLLPKMQLQPDSLAYAQEFPVCAAQWLAGAPEPLKIFNQYGEGGYLAYTLSPHGDKVFIFGDAALMGDPLLYTYAGVETVTPSWDASIRRAGTDIVLYDINTPLADVMAHAADWTKVYQDGLSVAFVPTDKLSTVHLPPVPVWPPGSVCARQAKAAPNTGAQNQ
;
A
#
# COMPACT_ATOMS: atom_id res chain seq x y z
N MET A 1 -0.68 -39.40 43.24
CA MET A 1 -0.98 -38.74 41.95
C MET A 1 -1.89 -37.52 42.07
N SER A 2 -2.52 -37.23 43.20
CA SER A 2 -3.50 -36.11 43.35
C SER A 2 -2.89 -34.74 43.66
N SER A 3 -1.72 -34.64 44.33
CA SER A 3 -1.13 -33.33 44.69
C SER A 3 -0.48 -32.61 43.51
N VAL A 4 0.26 -33.32 42.67
CA VAL A 4 0.93 -32.75 41.49
C VAL A 4 -0.08 -32.25 40.45
N ALA A 5 -1.19 -32.95 40.28
CA ALA A 5 -2.26 -32.50 39.41
C ALA A 5 -2.98 -31.24 39.94
N ALA A 6 -3.16 -31.16 41.26
CA ALA A 6 -3.76 -29.99 41.92
C ALA A 6 -2.84 -28.75 41.82
N GLU A 7 -1.54 -28.92 42.03
CA GLU A 7 -0.55 -27.84 41.87
C GLU A 7 -0.46 -27.36 40.44
N ALA A 8 -0.45 -28.26 39.43
CA ALA A 8 -0.44 -27.86 38.02
C ALA A 8 -1.71 -27.11 37.59
N VAL A 9 -2.89 -27.47 38.11
CA VAL A 9 -4.15 -26.77 37.92
C VAL A 9 -4.13 -25.39 38.59
N GLN A 10 -3.55 -25.30 39.80
CA GLN A 10 -3.46 -24.05 40.54
C GLN A 10 -2.48 -23.07 39.88
N GLN A 11 -1.37 -23.58 39.35
CA GLN A 11 -0.37 -22.82 38.61
C GLN A 11 -0.92 -22.32 37.25
N ARG A 12 -1.72 -23.13 36.56
CA ARG A 12 -2.45 -22.70 35.34
C ARG A 12 -3.52 -21.64 35.64
N ARG A 13 -4.23 -21.78 36.79
CA ARG A 13 -5.25 -20.79 37.21
C ARG A 13 -4.62 -19.47 37.64
N SER A 14 -3.49 -19.46 38.31
CA SER A 14 -2.76 -18.24 38.68
C SER A 14 -2.22 -17.53 37.43
N GLY A 15 -1.58 -18.26 36.50
CA GLY A 15 -1.10 -17.70 35.24
C GLY A 15 -2.24 -17.15 34.33
N PHE A 16 -3.41 -17.78 34.33
CA PHE A 16 -4.56 -17.28 33.61
C PHE A 16 -5.11 -15.97 34.24
N ARG A 17 -5.24 -15.92 35.59
CA ARG A 17 -5.67 -14.69 36.29
C ARG A 17 -4.70 -13.54 36.06
N GLU A 18 -3.41 -13.75 36.18
CA GLU A 18 -2.40 -12.72 35.90
C GLU A 18 -2.48 -12.18 34.48
N ARG A 19 -2.71 -13.03 33.49
CA ARG A 19 -2.95 -12.62 32.09
C ARG A 19 -4.22 -11.80 31.94
N LEU A 20 -5.32 -12.21 32.57
CA LEU A 20 -6.59 -11.50 32.57
C LEU A 20 -6.46 -10.12 33.23
N ASP A 21 -5.80 -10.05 34.38
CA ASP A 21 -5.51 -8.80 35.08
C ASP A 21 -4.64 -7.85 34.26
N SER A 22 -3.68 -8.40 33.53
CA SER A 22 -2.82 -7.64 32.62
C SER A 22 -3.57 -7.10 31.40
N LEU A 23 -4.47 -7.89 30.81
CA LEU A 23 -5.27 -7.47 29.64
C LEU A 23 -6.35 -6.45 30.01
N THR A 24 -6.99 -6.62 31.18
CA THR A 24 -8.05 -5.72 31.65
C THR A 24 -7.51 -4.50 32.39
N ALA A 25 -6.21 -4.39 32.60
CA ALA A 25 -5.59 -3.17 33.09
C ALA A 25 -5.74 -2.01 32.08
N PRO A 26 -5.81 -0.73 32.52
CA PRO A 26 -5.95 0.40 31.60
C PRO A 26 -4.92 0.42 30.47
N SER A 27 -3.71 -0.04 30.73
CA SER A 27 -2.65 -0.17 29.69
C SER A 27 -2.90 -1.32 28.70
N GLY A 28 -3.60 -2.37 29.10
CA GLY A 28 -4.04 -3.46 28.20
C GLY A 28 -5.16 -2.98 27.29
N LEU A 29 -6.14 -2.30 27.87
CA LEU A 29 -7.25 -1.67 27.14
C LEU A 29 -6.76 -0.63 26.13
N PHE A 30 -5.77 0.17 26.49
CA PHE A 30 -5.16 1.12 25.58
C PHE A 30 -4.57 0.43 24.36
N ILE A 31 -3.83 -0.68 24.54
CA ILE A 31 -3.30 -1.45 23.39
C ILE A 31 -4.42 -2.09 22.57
N ALA A 32 -5.48 -2.61 23.19
CA ALA A 32 -6.63 -3.15 22.45
C ALA A 32 -7.32 -2.06 21.63
N ALA A 33 -7.51 -0.87 22.19
CA ALA A 33 -8.05 0.28 21.46
C ALA A 33 -7.16 0.67 20.28
N VAL A 34 -5.83 0.73 20.50
CA VAL A 34 -4.86 1.03 19.44
C VAL A 34 -4.99 0.02 18.30
N LEU A 35 -5.10 -1.28 18.59
CA LEU A 35 -5.24 -2.31 17.56
C LEU A 35 -6.48 -2.13 16.68
N VAL A 36 -7.61 -1.73 17.27
CA VAL A 36 -8.83 -1.45 16.49
C VAL A 36 -8.71 -0.14 15.73
N ILE A 37 -8.21 0.92 16.39
CA ILE A 37 -8.04 2.23 15.74
C ILE A 37 -7.09 2.15 14.54
N MET A 38 -6.05 1.31 14.61
CA MET A 38 -5.12 1.07 13.50
C MET A 38 -5.81 0.51 12.24
N ALA A 39 -6.94 -0.17 12.38
CA ALA A 39 -7.67 -0.71 11.25
C ALA A 39 -8.40 0.38 10.42
N LEU A 40 -8.78 1.51 11.03
CA LEU A 40 -9.55 2.56 10.37
C LEU A 40 -8.80 3.22 9.20
N PRO A 41 -7.54 3.72 9.37
CA PRO A 41 -6.82 4.40 8.30
C PRO A 41 -6.43 3.48 7.13
N VAL A 42 -6.27 2.18 7.40
CA VAL A 42 -5.89 1.21 6.36
C VAL A 42 -7.10 0.70 5.57
N THR A 43 -8.34 0.93 6.06
CA THR A 43 -9.57 0.49 5.42
C THR A 43 -10.12 1.60 4.54
N ARG A 44 -9.75 1.59 3.27
CA ARG A 44 -10.17 2.54 2.24
C ARG A 44 -10.89 1.84 1.09
N THR A 45 -11.52 2.60 0.22
CA THR A 45 -11.97 2.14 -1.11
C THR A 45 -10.77 1.88 -2.00
N ILE A 46 -10.98 1.14 -3.08
CA ILE A 46 -9.95 0.94 -4.09
C ILE A 46 -9.81 2.23 -4.88
N GLN A 47 -8.70 2.93 -4.71
CA GLN A 47 -8.36 4.16 -5.41
C GLN A 47 -7.16 3.97 -6.34
N ASP A 48 -6.50 2.79 -6.26
CA ASP A 48 -5.39 2.45 -7.12
C ASP A 48 -5.88 2.23 -8.56
N PRO A 49 -5.46 3.06 -9.53
CA PRO A 49 -5.86 2.91 -10.92
C PRO A 49 -5.37 1.59 -11.54
N ASP A 50 -4.30 1.02 -11.00
CA ASP A 50 -3.72 -0.23 -11.49
C ASP A 50 -4.55 -1.46 -11.11
N PHE A 51 -5.33 -1.36 -10.04
CA PHE A 51 -6.17 -2.46 -9.56
C PHE A 51 -7.03 -3.09 -10.67
N TRP A 52 -7.58 -2.29 -11.54
CA TRP A 52 -8.57 -2.74 -12.53
C TRP A 52 -7.95 -3.64 -13.60
N TRP A 53 -6.78 -3.28 -14.13
CA TRP A 53 -6.10 -4.14 -15.09
C TRP A 53 -5.55 -5.40 -14.43
N HIS A 54 -5.08 -5.35 -13.17
CA HIS A 54 -4.70 -6.55 -12.42
C HIS A 54 -5.87 -7.52 -12.27
N LEU A 55 -7.06 -7.01 -11.92
CA LEU A 55 -8.26 -7.83 -11.84
C LEU A 55 -8.58 -8.49 -13.19
N ARG A 56 -8.49 -7.71 -14.28
CA ARG A 56 -8.77 -8.23 -15.63
C ARG A 56 -7.72 -9.24 -16.09
N ALA A 57 -6.45 -9.00 -15.84
CA ALA A 57 -5.37 -9.93 -16.13
C ALA A 57 -5.58 -11.27 -15.41
N GLY A 58 -5.92 -11.24 -14.12
CA GLY A 58 -6.24 -12.45 -13.35
C GLY A 58 -7.42 -13.24 -13.94
N GLN A 59 -8.48 -12.56 -14.38
CA GLN A 59 -9.60 -13.20 -15.07
C GLN A 59 -9.15 -13.89 -16.35
N LEU A 60 -8.29 -13.24 -17.15
CA LEU A 60 -7.75 -13.80 -18.38
C LEU A 60 -6.82 -14.98 -18.11
N ILE A 61 -5.97 -14.94 -17.11
CA ILE A 61 -5.10 -16.07 -16.69
C ILE A 61 -5.97 -17.30 -16.38
N ILE A 62 -7.05 -17.12 -15.62
CA ILE A 62 -7.97 -18.22 -15.28
C ILE A 62 -8.68 -18.73 -16.54
N GLN A 63 -9.18 -17.84 -17.40
CA GLN A 63 -9.90 -18.20 -18.63
C GLN A 63 -9.02 -18.97 -19.62
N HIS A 64 -7.75 -18.59 -19.76
CA HIS A 64 -6.80 -19.24 -20.68
C HIS A 64 -6.04 -20.40 -20.02
N ALA A 65 -6.23 -20.65 -18.73
CA ALA A 65 -5.48 -21.62 -17.93
C ALA A 65 -3.96 -21.47 -18.07
N GLY A 66 -3.46 -20.24 -18.19
CA GLY A 66 -2.04 -19.94 -18.39
C GLY A 66 -1.74 -18.45 -18.35
N LEU A 67 -0.45 -18.11 -18.16
CA LEU A 67 0.01 -16.73 -18.14
C LEU A 67 -0.10 -16.09 -19.53
N LEU A 68 -0.31 -14.79 -19.55
CA LEU A 68 -0.37 -14.01 -20.78
C LEU A 68 1.06 -13.76 -21.28
N GLY A 69 1.37 -14.17 -22.49
CA GLY A 69 2.71 -14.00 -23.07
C GLY A 69 2.98 -12.59 -23.59
N SER A 70 1.93 -11.86 -23.91
CA SER A 70 1.97 -10.49 -24.44
C SER A 70 0.77 -9.69 -23.92
N ASP A 71 0.84 -8.38 -24.07
CA ASP A 71 -0.21 -7.44 -23.65
C ASP A 71 -1.52 -7.63 -24.43
N PRO A 72 -2.64 -7.96 -23.76
CA PRO A 72 -3.94 -8.07 -24.40
C PRO A 72 -4.73 -6.75 -24.40
N PHE A 73 -4.27 -5.68 -23.76
CA PHE A 73 -5.05 -4.50 -23.47
C PHE A 73 -4.77 -3.30 -24.37
N THR A 74 -3.51 -3.13 -24.82
CA THR A 74 -3.15 -1.98 -25.64
C THR A 74 -3.04 -2.32 -27.12
N TYR A 75 -3.12 -1.28 -27.97
CA TYR A 75 -2.76 -1.36 -29.37
C TYR A 75 -1.34 -0.84 -29.67
N THR A 76 -0.68 -0.23 -28.67
CA THR A 76 0.65 0.37 -28.80
C THR A 76 1.78 -0.59 -28.56
N VAL A 77 1.63 -1.52 -27.59
CA VAL A 77 2.64 -2.50 -27.18
C VAL A 77 2.12 -3.95 -27.17
N ALA A 78 1.07 -4.24 -27.92
CA ALA A 78 0.40 -5.55 -27.96
C ALA A 78 1.33 -6.76 -28.22
N ASN A 79 2.48 -6.55 -28.87
CA ASN A 79 3.46 -7.60 -29.16
C ASN A 79 4.63 -7.64 -28.17
N HIS A 80 4.65 -6.76 -27.17
CA HIS A 80 5.70 -6.77 -26.16
C HIS A 80 5.52 -7.97 -25.23
N HIS A 81 6.63 -8.61 -24.91
CA HIS A 81 6.63 -9.68 -23.90
C HIS A 81 6.25 -9.12 -22.54
N TRP A 82 5.24 -9.73 -21.92
CA TRP A 82 4.77 -9.30 -20.61
C TRP A 82 5.40 -10.11 -19.49
N THR A 83 6.21 -9.47 -18.66
CA THR A 83 6.73 -10.04 -17.42
C THR A 83 5.65 -9.93 -16.34
N MET A 84 4.79 -10.94 -16.22
CA MET A 84 3.71 -10.95 -15.23
C MET A 84 4.29 -11.22 -13.83
N HIS A 85 4.84 -10.18 -13.22
CA HIS A 85 5.56 -10.24 -11.94
C HIS A 85 4.63 -10.33 -10.71
N GLU A 86 3.33 -10.15 -10.91
CA GLU A 86 2.29 -10.16 -9.88
C GLU A 86 1.19 -11.20 -10.17
N TRP A 87 1.46 -12.15 -11.07
CA TRP A 87 0.49 -13.10 -11.60
C TRP A 87 -0.34 -13.82 -10.53
N LEU A 88 0.27 -14.19 -9.40
CA LEU A 88 -0.43 -14.90 -8.33
C LEU A 88 -1.41 -13.97 -7.61
N ASN A 89 -1.06 -12.69 -7.45
CA ASN A 89 -1.95 -11.69 -6.90
C ASN A 89 -3.12 -11.38 -7.84
N GLU A 90 -2.87 -11.31 -9.15
CA GLU A 90 -3.90 -11.11 -10.18
C GLU A 90 -4.92 -12.26 -10.17
N VAL A 91 -4.45 -13.51 -10.11
CA VAL A 91 -5.32 -14.69 -9.96
C VAL A 91 -6.12 -14.62 -8.65
N LEU A 92 -5.48 -14.22 -7.54
CA LEU A 92 -6.16 -14.09 -6.25
C LEU A 92 -7.26 -13.02 -6.32
N PHE A 93 -7.01 -11.86 -6.93
CA PHE A 93 -8.02 -10.81 -7.13
C PHE A 93 -9.22 -11.32 -7.94
N ALA A 94 -8.97 -12.08 -9.01
CA ALA A 94 -10.05 -12.65 -9.81
C ALA A 94 -10.90 -13.65 -9.03
N VAL A 95 -10.27 -14.50 -8.20
CA VAL A 95 -10.98 -15.45 -7.33
C VAL A 95 -11.76 -14.71 -6.24
N GLU A 96 -11.14 -13.75 -5.56
CA GLU A 96 -11.80 -12.95 -4.51
C GLU A 96 -12.98 -12.17 -5.07
N PHE A 97 -12.83 -11.59 -6.25
CA PHE A 97 -13.91 -10.88 -6.93
C PHE A 97 -15.08 -11.82 -7.27
N ALA A 98 -14.79 -13.02 -7.77
CA ALA A 98 -15.82 -14.00 -8.10
C ALA A 98 -16.58 -14.51 -6.87
N VAL A 99 -15.92 -14.59 -5.70
CA VAL A 99 -16.51 -15.12 -4.45
C VAL A 99 -17.25 -14.04 -3.66
N GLY A 100 -16.68 -12.83 -3.55
CA GLY A 100 -17.19 -11.80 -2.64
C GLY A 100 -17.10 -10.38 -3.17
N GLY A 101 -16.89 -10.21 -4.49
CA GLY A 101 -16.80 -8.89 -5.14
C GLY A 101 -15.64 -8.04 -4.63
N LEU A 102 -15.69 -6.75 -4.89
CA LEU A 102 -14.69 -5.78 -4.43
C LEU A 102 -14.56 -5.77 -2.90
N GLY A 103 -15.65 -6.06 -2.19
CA GLY A 103 -15.68 -6.08 -0.73
C GLY A 103 -14.71 -7.09 -0.12
N LEU A 104 -14.62 -8.29 -0.70
CA LEU A 104 -13.69 -9.32 -0.23
C LEU A 104 -12.23 -8.89 -0.46
N ILE A 105 -11.93 -8.31 -1.61
CA ILE A 105 -10.59 -7.79 -1.94
C ILE A 105 -10.17 -6.70 -0.95
N VAL A 106 -11.05 -5.72 -0.69
CA VAL A 106 -10.81 -4.68 0.33
C VAL A 106 -10.52 -5.31 1.69
N LEU A 107 -11.35 -6.28 2.11
CA LEU A 107 -11.17 -6.96 3.40
C LEU A 107 -9.83 -7.69 3.49
N VAL A 108 -9.44 -8.43 2.44
CA VAL A 108 -8.17 -9.19 2.41
C VAL A 108 -6.97 -8.25 2.46
N LEU A 109 -6.90 -7.25 1.58
CA LEU A 109 -5.77 -6.31 1.52
C LEU A 109 -5.65 -5.47 2.80
N CYS A 110 -6.77 -5.00 3.37
CA CYS A 110 -6.76 -4.30 4.65
C CYS A 110 -6.30 -5.21 5.78
N THR A 111 -6.70 -6.49 5.77
CA THR A 111 -6.23 -7.49 6.75
C THR A 111 -4.73 -7.74 6.60
N VAL A 112 -4.22 -7.88 5.39
CA VAL A 112 -2.77 -8.04 5.11
C VAL A 112 -1.99 -6.84 5.64
N THR A 113 -2.45 -5.62 5.37
CA THR A 113 -1.84 -4.39 5.89
C THR A 113 -1.83 -4.37 7.42
N TRP A 114 -2.95 -4.73 8.04
CA TRP A 114 -3.06 -4.80 9.50
C TRP A 114 -2.13 -5.86 10.10
N LEU A 115 -1.97 -7.03 9.46
CA LEU A 115 -1.00 -8.06 9.86
C LEU A 115 0.44 -7.54 9.77
N GLY A 116 0.78 -6.74 8.75
CA GLY A 116 2.06 -6.05 8.67
C GLY A 116 2.30 -5.12 9.87
N LEU A 117 1.31 -4.31 10.23
CA LEU A 117 1.37 -3.46 11.43
C LEU A 117 1.51 -4.28 12.72
N LEU A 118 0.84 -5.44 12.81
CA LEU A 118 1.04 -6.37 13.94
C LEU A 118 2.46 -6.93 13.98
N ALA A 119 3.06 -7.24 12.84
CA ALA A 119 4.45 -7.69 12.78
C ALA A 119 5.41 -6.62 13.31
N ILE A 120 5.20 -5.35 12.92
CA ILE A 120 5.95 -4.20 13.45
C ILE A 120 5.80 -4.10 14.97
N MET A 121 4.58 -4.19 15.48
CA MET A 121 4.31 -4.16 16.90
C MET A 121 5.00 -5.31 17.64
N GLN A 122 5.00 -6.54 17.09
CA GLN A 122 5.69 -7.68 17.68
C GLN A 122 7.21 -7.50 17.65
N LYS A 123 7.78 -6.93 16.57
CA LYS A 123 9.20 -6.58 16.52
C LYS A 123 9.56 -5.58 17.63
N ALA A 124 8.77 -4.53 17.81
CA ALA A 124 8.99 -3.56 18.88
C ALA A 124 8.92 -4.22 20.28
N ARG A 125 7.99 -5.16 20.49
CA ARG A 125 7.86 -5.90 21.76
C ARG A 125 9.08 -6.74 22.14
N LEU A 126 9.92 -7.14 21.18
CA LEU A 126 11.16 -7.86 21.47
C LEU A 126 12.14 -7.02 22.31
N ARG A 127 11.96 -5.72 22.35
CA ARG A 127 12.77 -4.75 23.11
C ARG A 127 12.15 -4.36 24.44
N HIS A 128 11.02 -4.96 24.81
CA HIS A 128 10.30 -4.73 26.07
C HIS A 128 9.93 -3.27 26.35
N PRO A 129 9.41 -2.50 25.37
CA PRO A 129 8.98 -1.14 25.61
C PRO A 129 7.78 -1.12 26.56
N GLY A 130 7.62 -0.04 27.32
CA GLY A 130 6.41 0.17 28.10
C GLY A 130 5.17 0.30 27.19
N ARG A 131 4.01 -0.18 27.65
CA ARG A 131 2.77 -0.18 26.86
C ARG A 131 2.37 1.20 26.33
N GLY A 132 2.66 2.28 27.08
CA GLY A 132 2.42 3.64 26.64
C GLY A 132 3.23 4.03 25.40
N ALA A 133 4.54 3.78 25.44
CA ALA A 133 5.42 4.04 24.29
C ALA A 133 5.03 3.19 23.08
N LEU A 134 4.69 1.90 23.31
CA LEU A 134 4.23 0.99 22.27
C LEU A 134 2.96 1.53 21.58
N GLY A 135 1.92 1.88 22.36
CA GLY A 135 0.66 2.35 21.79
C GLY A 135 0.79 3.70 21.08
N ILE A 136 1.49 4.66 21.68
CA ILE A 136 1.72 5.98 21.06
C ILE A 136 2.53 5.83 19.77
N GLY A 137 3.62 5.04 19.79
CA GLY A 137 4.45 4.84 18.62
C GLY A 137 3.73 4.14 17.48
N MET A 138 2.85 3.17 17.78
CA MET A 138 2.01 2.52 16.76
C MET A 138 0.98 3.49 16.18
N LEU A 139 0.35 4.36 16.97
CA LEU A 139 -0.58 5.37 16.46
C LEU A 139 0.14 6.36 15.55
N VAL A 140 1.31 6.85 15.96
CA VAL A 140 2.13 7.74 15.12
C VAL A 140 2.50 7.03 13.80
N ALA A 141 2.90 5.77 13.85
CA ALA A 141 3.26 4.99 12.67
C ALA A 141 2.11 4.84 11.68
N VAL A 142 0.90 4.52 12.17
CA VAL A 142 -0.28 4.37 11.31
C VAL A 142 -0.67 5.68 10.65
N ILE A 143 -0.61 6.79 11.41
CA ILE A 143 -0.93 8.11 10.84
C ILE A 143 0.17 8.57 9.89
N ALA A 144 1.45 8.30 10.20
CA ALA A 144 2.56 8.63 9.32
C ALA A 144 2.51 7.90 7.95
N GLY A 145 1.97 6.69 7.94
CA GLY A 145 1.75 5.94 6.69
C GLY A 145 0.42 6.24 5.99
N PHE A 146 -0.39 7.17 6.51
CA PHE A 146 -1.71 7.48 5.97
C PHE A 146 -1.73 7.79 4.46
N PRO A 147 -0.75 8.49 3.86
CA PRO A 147 -0.74 8.75 2.42
C PRO A 147 -0.69 7.47 1.57
N ILE A 148 -0.17 6.35 2.13
CA ILE A 148 0.11 5.13 1.37
C ILE A 148 -0.88 4.00 1.66
N TRP A 149 -1.61 4.05 2.79
CA TRP A 149 -2.53 2.97 3.13
C TRP A 149 -3.71 2.92 2.17
N GLY A 150 -4.03 1.72 1.72
CA GLY A 150 -5.18 1.45 0.87
C GLY A 150 -5.16 0.01 0.36
N PRO A 151 -6.23 -0.46 -0.29
CA PRO A 151 -6.28 -1.78 -0.92
C PRO A 151 -5.47 -1.76 -2.23
N ARG A 152 -4.16 -1.97 -2.10
CA ARG A 152 -3.14 -1.93 -3.16
C ARG A 152 -2.24 -3.15 -3.05
N VAL A 153 -1.71 -3.62 -4.18
CA VAL A 153 -0.79 -4.77 -4.23
C VAL A 153 0.48 -4.52 -3.40
N GLN A 154 0.97 -3.29 -3.36
CA GLN A 154 2.15 -2.88 -2.60
C GLN A 154 2.01 -3.17 -1.08
N MET A 155 0.78 -3.30 -0.55
CA MET A 155 0.56 -3.66 0.86
C MET A 155 0.99 -5.09 1.18
N ILE A 156 1.01 -5.97 0.21
CA ILE A 156 1.59 -7.32 0.33
C ILE A 156 3.09 -7.22 0.59
N THR A 157 3.79 -6.38 -0.17
CA THR A 157 5.22 -6.08 0.05
C THR A 157 5.45 -5.48 1.44
N PHE A 158 4.64 -4.53 1.87
CA PHE A 158 4.72 -3.97 3.23
C PHE A 158 4.60 -5.05 4.30
N ALA A 159 3.62 -5.94 4.20
CA ALA A 159 3.39 -6.99 5.18
C ALA A 159 4.54 -8.01 5.22
N PHE A 160 5.03 -8.47 4.06
CA PHE A 160 6.17 -9.39 3.99
C PHE A 160 7.48 -8.73 4.43
N ALA A 161 7.70 -7.46 4.13
CA ALA A 161 8.86 -6.71 4.63
C ALA A 161 8.83 -6.57 6.16
N ALA A 162 7.68 -6.24 6.75
CA ALA A 162 7.50 -6.19 8.19
C ALA A 162 7.70 -7.55 8.86
N LEU A 163 7.19 -8.63 8.26
CA LEU A 163 7.40 -10.01 8.72
C LEU A 163 8.89 -10.40 8.64
N THR A 164 9.55 -10.07 7.55
CA THR A 164 11.01 -10.31 7.36
C THR A 164 11.80 -9.61 8.46
N LEU A 165 11.56 -8.33 8.69
CA LEU A 165 12.22 -7.57 9.76
C LEU A 165 11.92 -8.12 11.16
N LEU A 166 10.70 -8.62 11.40
CA LEU A 166 10.35 -9.30 12.67
C LEU A 166 11.13 -10.60 12.86
N LEU A 167 11.19 -11.47 11.84
CA LEU A 167 11.86 -12.77 11.94
C LEU A 167 13.37 -12.61 12.06
N VAL A 168 13.96 -11.66 11.33
CA VAL A 168 15.37 -11.29 11.46
C VAL A 168 15.69 -10.78 12.88
N GLU A 169 14.94 -9.79 13.39
CA GLU A 169 15.16 -9.25 14.74
C GLU A 169 14.98 -10.34 15.80
N ARG A 170 13.93 -11.16 15.67
CA ARG A 170 13.70 -12.29 16.60
C ARG A 170 14.88 -13.26 16.62
N HIS A 171 15.44 -13.59 15.44
CA HIS A 171 16.61 -14.47 15.35
C HIS A 171 17.85 -13.81 15.97
N LEU A 172 18.11 -12.55 15.69
CA LEU A 172 19.26 -11.82 16.23
C LEU A 172 19.18 -11.63 17.75
N VAL A 173 17.98 -11.49 18.33
CA VAL A 173 17.77 -11.29 19.78
C VAL A 173 17.62 -12.60 20.53
N LYS A 174 16.84 -13.57 20.01
CA LYS A 174 16.47 -14.80 20.74
C LYS A 174 17.09 -16.08 20.16
N GLY A 175 17.55 -16.04 18.91
CA GLY A 175 17.93 -17.25 18.17
C GLY A 175 16.73 -18.08 17.76
N GLY A 176 16.97 -19.37 17.52
CA GLY A 176 15.95 -20.35 17.18
C GLY A 176 15.72 -20.53 15.68
N LYS A 177 14.81 -21.47 15.35
CA LYS A 177 14.58 -21.94 13.97
C LYS A 177 13.62 -21.08 13.14
N ALA A 178 12.96 -20.07 13.74
CA ALA A 178 11.93 -19.27 13.05
C ALA A 178 12.47 -18.50 11.82
N ILE A 179 13.76 -18.23 11.78
CA ILE A 179 14.42 -17.54 10.65
C ILE A 179 14.30 -18.32 9.34
N TRP A 180 14.29 -19.66 9.39
CA TRP A 180 14.15 -20.52 8.23
C TRP A 180 12.78 -20.39 7.55
N GLY A 181 11.78 -19.86 8.27
CA GLY A 181 10.46 -19.53 7.71
C GLY A 181 10.50 -18.43 6.65
N LEU A 182 11.62 -17.68 6.55
CA LEU A 182 11.78 -16.70 5.46
C LEU A 182 11.90 -17.37 4.09
N ILE A 183 12.46 -18.57 3.98
CA ILE A 183 12.61 -19.27 2.69
C ILE A 183 11.25 -19.45 2.01
N PRO A 184 10.24 -20.11 2.62
CA PRO A 184 8.90 -20.19 1.99
C PRO A 184 8.21 -18.84 1.86
N VAL A 185 8.48 -17.87 2.75
CA VAL A 185 7.95 -16.51 2.61
C VAL A 185 8.46 -15.87 1.32
N PHE A 186 9.75 -15.97 1.00
CA PHE A 186 10.30 -15.40 -0.23
C PHE A 186 9.85 -16.15 -1.49
N LEU A 187 9.65 -17.47 -1.43
CA LEU A 187 9.05 -18.24 -2.52
C LEU A 187 7.65 -17.70 -2.87
N VAL A 188 6.83 -17.45 -1.85
CA VAL A 188 5.48 -16.90 -2.05
C VAL A 188 5.55 -15.45 -2.51
N TRP A 189 6.34 -14.62 -1.83
CA TRP A 189 6.42 -13.18 -2.11
C TRP A 189 6.87 -12.87 -3.54
N SER A 190 7.88 -13.57 -4.07
CA SER A 190 8.38 -13.37 -5.44
C SER A 190 7.36 -13.70 -6.54
N ASN A 191 6.30 -14.44 -6.22
CA ASN A 191 5.18 -14.73 -7.10
C ASN A 191 3.99 -13.76 -6.91
N PHE A 192 3.96 -13.02 -5.78
CA PHE A 192 2.94 -12.03 -5.51
C PHE A 192 3.30 -10.61 -5.94
N HIS A 193 4.58 -10.22 -5.81
CA HIS A 193 5.01 -8.84 -6.10
C HIS A 193 6.54 -8.75 -6.18
N SER A 194 7.05 -7.97 -7.13
CA SER A 194 8.49 -7.75 -7.35
C SER A 194 9.23 -7.11 -6.17
N GLY A 195 8.52 -6.52 -5.22
CA GLY A 195 9.08 -5.92 -4.00
C GLY A 195 9.83 -6.87 -3.06
N PHE A 196 9.86 -8.19 -3.32
CA PHE A 196 10.65 -9.15 -2.55
C PHE A 196 12.15 -8.82 -2.55
N VAL A 197 12.67 -8.15 -3.58
CA VAL A 197 14.06 -7.70 -3.67
C VAL A 197 14.40 -6.74 -2.53
N ILE A 198 13.45 -5.90 -2.09
CA ILE A 198 13.61 -5.01 -0.93
C ILE A 198 13.80 -5.84 0.36
N GLY A 199 13.04 -6.92 0.50
CA GLY A 199 13.19 -7.84 1.63
C GLY A 199 14.57 -8.51 1.68
N LEU A 200 15.08 -8.97 0.53
CA LEU A 200 16.45 -9.49 0.41
C LEU A 200 17.46 -8.39 0.77
N GLY A 201 17.25 -7.18 0.27
CA GLY A 201 18.05 -5.99 0.60
C GLY A 201 18.06 -5.69 2.10
N PHE A 202 16.96 -5.82 2.81
CA PHE A 202 16.90 -5.64 4.26
C PHE A 202 17.72 -6.70 5.01
N ILE A 203 17.67 -7.97 4.60
CA ILE A 203 18.50 -9.01 5.21
C ILE A 203 19.98 -8.73 4.98
N ALA A 204 20.37 -8.37 3.74
CA ALA A 204 21.74 -8.02 3.39
C ALA A 204 22.23 -6.79 4.18
N LEU A 205 21.40 -5.74 4.23
CA LEU A 205 21.71 -4.51 4.96
C LEU A 205 21.94 -4.77 6.46
N VAL A 206 21.09 -5.60 7.08
CA VAL A 206 21.24 -5.99 8.49
C VAL A 206 22.53 -6.77 8.70
N LEU A 207 22.87 -7.72 7.82
CA LEU A 207 24.13 -8.48 7.89
C LEU A 207 25.35 -7.55 7.82
N ILE A 208 25.37 -6.66 6.85
CA ILE A 208 26.46 -5.68 6.66
C ILE A 208 26.56 -4.77 7.90
N ALA A 209 25.42 -4.26 8.36
CA ALA A 209 25.38 -3.37 9.51
C ALA A 209 25.88 -4.04 10.81
N GLU A 210 25.54 -5.31 11.05
CA GLU A 210 26.02 -6.05 12.23
C GLU A 210 27.55 -6.30 12.17
N VAL A 211 28.09 -6.59 10.98
CA VAL A 211 29.53 -6.77 10.80
C VAL A 211 30.27 -5.46 11.06
N ILE A 212 29.81 -4.35 10.42
CA ILE A 212 30.40 -3.02 10.61
C ILE A 212 30.22 -2.54 12.05
N GLY A 213 29.02 -2.72 12.63
CA GLY A 213 28.73 -2.34 14.01
C GLY A 213 29.58 -3.07 15.04
N GLY A 214 29.86 -4.35 14.80
CA GLY A 214 30.80 -5.13 15.62
C GLY A 214 32.23 -4.61 15.54
N TRP A 215 32.67 -4.15 14.36
CA TRP A 215 33.98 -3.52 14.17
C TRP A 215 34.05 -2.13 14.81
N LEU A 216 32.99 -1.34 14.71
CA LEU A 216 32.89 -0.01 15.32
C LEU A 216 32.50 -0.04 16.82
N HIS A 217 32.39 -1.20 17.43
CA HIS A 217 31.97 -1.38 18.84
C HIS A 217 30.64 -0.68 19.18
N MET A 218 29.68 -0.73 18.25
CA MET A 218 28.35 -0.16 18.46
C MET A 218 27.56 -0.96 19.54
N PRO A 219 26.55 -0.32 20.17
CA PRO A 219 25.74 -0.97 21.22
C PRO A 219 25.02 -2.22 20.74
N ASP A 220 24.90 -3.22 21.61
CA ASP A 220 24.10 -4.44 21.43
C ASP A 220 24.32 -5.17 20.10
N PRO A 221 25.57 -5.52 19.71
CA PRO A 221 25.82 -6.28 18.50
C PRO A 221 25.20 -7.67 18.60
N ALA A 222 24.75 -8.21 17.48
CA ALA A 222 24.25 -9.57 17.44
C ALA A 222 25.40 -10.59 17.64
N PRO A 223 25.16 -11.73 18.31
CA PRO A 223 26.14 -12.81 18.41
C PRO A 223 26.58 -13.30 17.02
N ARG A 224 27.89 -13.39 16.79
CA ARG A 224 28.45 -13.77 15.47
C ARG A 224 27.92 -15.11 14.96
N GLU A 225 27.62 -16.05 15.83
CA GLU A 225 27.01 -17.35 15.51
C GLU A 225 25.62 -17.23 14.85
N ARG A 226 24.91 -16.10 15.04
CA ARG A 226 23.60 -15.84 14.44
C ARG A 226 23.69 -15.23 13.04
N LEU A 227 24.84 -14.69 12.66
CA LEU A 227 25.02 -14.10 11.34
C LEU A 227 25.15 -15.16 10.24
N ARG A 228 25.77 -16.33 10.54
CA ARG A 228 25.90 -17.42 9.55
C ARG A 228 24.53 -17.97 9.08
N PRO A 229 23.60 -18.36 9.98
CA PRO A 229 22.26 -18.79 9.56
C PRO A 229 21.54 -17.70 8.75
N LEU A 230 21.71 -16.41 9.11
CA LEU A 230 21.08 -15.30 8.39
C LEU A 230 21.64 -15.17 6.96
N LEU A 231 22.95 -15.37 6.77
CA LEU A 231 23.57 -15.42 5.43
C LEU A 231 23.03 -16.60 4.60
N PHE A 232 22.92 -17.78 5.20
CA PHE A 232 22.32 -18.94 4.51
C PHE A 232 20.88 -18.69 4.10
N VAL A 233 20.09 -18.07 4.98
CA VAL A 233 18.69 -17.71 4.66
C VAL A 233 18.64 -16.69 3.54
N LEU A 234 19.53 -15.71 3.50
CA LEU A 234 19.61 -14.75 2.39
C LEU A 234 19.86 -15.46 1.06
N ILE A 235 20.88 -16.33 1.01
CA ILE A 235 21.24 -17.09 -0.20
C ILE A 235 20.08 -18.00 -0.63
N ALA A 236 19.53 -18.77 0.30
CA ALA A 236 18.42 -19.68 0.03
C ALA A 236 17.15 -18.94 -0.40
N SER A 237 16.84 -17.80 0.25
CA SER A 237 15.69 -16.95 -0.11
C SER A 237 15.86 -16.35 -1.51
N THR A 238 17.08 -15.92 -1.87
CA THR A 238 17.37 -15.46 -3.24
C THR A 238 17.18 -16.59 -4.25
N ALA A 239 17.66 -17.81 -3.95
CA ALA A 239 17.53 -18.96 -4.84
C ALA A 239 16.06 -19.37 -5.06
N VAL A 240 15.25 -19.45 -3.98
CA VAL A 240 13.84 -19.84 -4.11
C VAL A 240 12.98 -18.76 -4.75
N SER A 241 13.37 -17.48 -4.69
CA SER A 241 12.69 -16.40 -5.39
C SER A 241 12.78 -16.53 -6.89
N MET A 242 13.74 -17.31 -7.42
CA MET A 242 13.83 -17.64 -8.85
C MET A 242 12.86 -18.76 -9.27
N ILE A 243 12.17 -19.40 -8.32
CA ILE A 243 11.06 -20.34 -8.58
C ILE A 243 9.80 -19.50 -8.84
N ASN A 244 9.79 -18.90 -10.01
CA ASN A 244 8.81 -17.97 -10.53
C ASN A 244 8.71 -18.20 -12.04
N PRO A 245 7.57 -17.98 -12.69
CA PRO A 245 7.42 -18.15 -14.13
C PRO A 245 8.47 -17.41 -14.97
N ASN A 246 8.98 -16.29 -14.46
CA ASN A 246 10.02 -15.49 -15.11
C ASN A 246 11.45 -15.97 -14.76
N GLY A 247 11.61 -16.99 -13.89
CA GLY A 247 12.92 -17.48 -13.47
C GLY A 247 13.83 -16.39 -12.89
N PRO A 248 15.16 -16.46 -13.16
CA PRO A 248 16.12 -15.47 -12.66
C PRO A 248 15.89 -14.04 -13.17
N THR A 249 15.20 -13.85 -14.30
CA THR A 249 14.97 -12.54 -14.90
C THR A 249 14.10 -11.63 -14.02
N ILE A 250 13.32 -12.20 -13.10
CA ILE A 250 12.53 -11.43 -12.13
C ILE A 250 13.39 -10.50 -11.26
N LEU A 251 14.64 -10.89 -10.96
CA LEU A 251 15.58 -10.03 -10.23
C LEU A 251 15.99 -8.81 -11.08
N LEU A 252 16.24 -9.02 -12.37
CA LEU A 252 16.60 -7.95 -13.30
C LEU A 252 15.41 -7.02 -13.55
N TYR A 253 14.21 -7.57 -13.65
CA TYR A 253 12.98 -6.79 -13.78
C TYR A 253 12.80 -5.84 -12.58
N ALA A 254 12.91 -6.36 -11.35
CA ALA A 254 12.76 -5.56 -10.15
C ALA A 254 13.82 -4.45 -10.01
N LEU A 255 15.03 -4.66 -10.53
CA LEU A 255 16.08 -3.63 -10.59
C LEU A 255 15.82 -2.62 -11.72
N GLY A 256 15.32 -3.09 -12.86
CA GLY A 256 15.02 -2.25 -14.04
C GLY A 256 13.96 -1.19 -13.73
N THR A 257 12.89 -1.55 -13.03
CA THR A 257 11.86 -0.58 -12.60
C THR A 257 12.41 0.53 -11.72
N GLN A 258 13.41 0.24 -10.89
CA GLN A 258 14.04 1.25 -10.03
C GLN A 258 14.96 2.22 -10.79
N THR A 259 15.35 1.90 -12.02
CA THR A 259 16.29 2.70 -12.84
C THR A 259 15.62 3.37 -14.05
N SER A 260 14.32 3.15 -14.29
CA SER A 260 13.57 3.81 -15.37
C SER A 260 13.46 5.31 -15.13
N GLY A 261 14.03 6.10 -16.05
CA GLY A 261 13.95 7.56 -16.00
C GLY A 261 12.55 8.10 -16.20
N ALA A 262 11.76 7.48 -17.08
CA ALA A 262 10.38 7.86 -17.33
C ALA A 262 9.49 7.63 -16.10
N GLN A 263 9.60 6.46 -15.46
CA GLN A 263 8.83 6.17 -14.26
C GLN A 263 9.12 7.17 -13.13
N GLN A 264 10.40 7.48 -12.90
CA GLN A 264 10.82 8.41 -11.85
C GLN A 264 10.40 9.87 -12.11
N SER A 265 10.27 10.28 -13.37
CA SER A 265 9.99 11.67 -13.75
C SER A 265 8.53 11.95 -14.11
N LEU A 266 7.72 10.93 -14.39
CA LEU A 266 6.36 11.09 -14.91
C LEU A 266 5.27 10.50 -14.00
N ILE A 267 5.61 9.56 -13.12
CA ILE A 267 4.64 8.88 -12.27
C ILE A 267 4.69 9.47 -10.86
N GLU A 268 3.59 10.05 -10.40
CA GLU A 268 3.51 10.78 -9.11
C GLU A 268 3.97 9.96 -7.91
N GLU A 269 3.71 8.65 -7.88
CA GLU A 269 4.13 7.78 -6.78
C GLU A 269 5.65 7.70 -6.59
N TRP A 270 6.43 7.99 -7.65
CA TRP A 270 7.88 8.06 -7.59
C TRP A 270 8.41 9.42 -7.16
N PHE A 271 7.55 10.44 -7.07
CA PHE A 271 7.96 11.77 -6.63
C PHE A 271 8.24 11.80 -5.12
N SER A 272 9.06 12.75 -4.73
CA SER A 272 9.29 13.06 -3.32
C SER A 272 7.97 13.44 -2.63
N PRO A 273 7.75 12.99 -1.37
CA PRO A 273 6.53 13.36 -0.66
C PRO A 273 6.42 14.88 -0.50
N SER A 274 5.25 15.44 -0.81
CA SER A 274 4.97 16.86 -0.65
C SER A 274 4.65 17.18 0.81
N PHE A 275 5.51 17.96 1.46
CA PHE A 275 5.26 18.41 2.84
C PHE A 275 4.26 19.57 2.93
N HIS A 276 3.67 20.01 1.80
CA HIS A 276 2.52 20.91 1.80
C HIS A 276 1.23 20.14 2.08
N ASP A 277 1.22 18.83 1.84
CA ASP A 277 0.05 17.98 2.06
C ASP A 277 -0.05 17.59 3.54
N TRP A 278 -1.19 17.87 4.14
CA TRP A 278 -1.41 17.61 5.57
C TRP A 278 -1.20 16.11 5.94
N GLU A 279 -1.47 15.21 5.01
CA GLU A 279 -1.30 13.76 5.18
C GLU A 279 0.17 13.38 5.39
N VAL A 280 1.10 14.12 4.79
CA VAL A 280 2.55 13.89 4.87
C VAL A 280 3.17 14.52 6.12
N LEU A 281 2.49 15.51 6.74
CA LEU A 281 3.05 16.22 7.90
C LEU A 281 3.37 15.30 9.09
N VAL A 282 2.54 14.27 9.34
CA VAL A 282 2.79 13.34 10.46
C VAL A 282 3.99 12.43 10.17
N TYR A 283 4.21 12.03 8.91
CA TYR A 283 5.43 11.36 8.49
C TYR A 283 6.66 12.25 8.78
N GLY A 284 6.63 13.52 8.36
CA GLY A 284 7.68 14.48 8.65
C GLY A 284 7.93 14.68 10.15
N ALA A 285 6.86 14.78 10.94
CA ALA A 285 6.96 14.90 12.40
C ALA A 285 7.56 13.64 13.05
N MET A 286 7.20 12.45 12.58
CA MET A 286 7.82 11.20 13.03
C MET A 286 9.31 11.16 12.71
N LEU A 287 9.71 11.56 11.50
CA LEU A 287 11.10 11.61 11.06
C LEU A 287 11.93 12.57 11.91
N LEU A 288 11.48 13.81 12.09
CA LEU A 288 12.15 14.82 12.90
C LEU A 288 12.25 14.41 14.37
N SER A 289 11.15 13.91 14.94
CA SER A 289 11.15 13.46 16.34
C SER A 289 12.04 12.23 16.55
N LEU A 290 12.11 11.30 15.60
CA LEU A 290 13.04 10.19 15.66
C LEU A 290 14.50 10.67 15.66
N ALA A 291 14.86 11.59 14.76
CA ALA A 291 16.19 12.19 14.71
C ALA A 291 16.54 12.86 16.05
N MET A 292 15.63 13.67 16.61
CA MET A 292 15.84 14.29 17.92
C MET A 292 16.03 13.27 19.04
N LEU A 293 15.16 12.25 19.11
CA LEU A 293 15.23 11.22 20.15
C LEU A 293 16.54 10.42 20.08
N THR A 294 17.05 10.11 18.89
CA THR A 294 18.31 9.38 18.71
C THR A 294 19.52 10.22 19.15
N VAL A 295 19.54 11.51 18.85
CA VAL A 295 20.59 12.44 19.32
C VAL A 295 20.63 12.52 20.85
N PHE A 296 19.46 12.59 21.51
CA PHE A 296 19.40 12.69 22.96
C PHE A 296 19.73 11.39 23.69
N ASN A 297 19.29 10.24 23.17
CA ASN A 297 19.47 8.97 23.86
C ASN A 297 20.80 8.27 23.55
N ARG A 298 21.39 8.51 22.39
CA ARG A 298 22.68 7.97 21.92
C ARG A 298 22.84 6.44 22.04
N HIS A 299 21.76 5.72 22.26
CA HIS A 299 21.76 4.26 22.34
C HIS A 299 20.96 3.70 21.16
N ILE A 300 21.67 3.39 20.08
CA ILE A 300 21.09 2.86 18.85
C ILE A 300 22.01 1.78 18.28
N ARG A 301 21.46 0.68 17.81
CA ARG A 301 22.18 -0.46 17.23
C ARG A 301 22.56 -0.17 15.79
N ALA A 302 23.63 -0.79 15.31
CA ALA A 302 24.10 -0.60 13.92
C ALA A 302 23.01 -0.92 12.88
N ARG A 303 22.31 -2.04 13.03
CA ARG A 303 21.21 -2.43 12.14
C ARG A 303 20.05 -1.43 12.14
N ASP A 304 19.77 -0.80 13.29
CA ASP A 304 18.71 0.20 13.40
C ASP A 304 19.10 1.48 12.66
N VAL A 305 20.36 1.92 12.82
CA VAL A 305 20.89 3.06 12.07
C VAL A 305 20.80 2.81 10.56
N ALA A 306 21.29 1.65 10.10
CA ALA A 306 21.29 1.31 8.68
C ALA A 306 19.88 1.27 8.09
N LEU A 307 18.94 0.57 8.76
CA LEU A 307 17.56 0.48 8.32
C LEU A 307 16.88 1.86 8.29
N VAL A 308 17.03 2.67 9.35
CA VAL A 308 16.44 4.01 9.41
C VAL A 308 17.01 4.90 8.32
N LEU A 309 18.34 4.94 8.12
CA LEU A 309 18.97 5.78 7.11
C LEU A 309 18.54 5.40 5.69
N VAL A 310 18.59 4.11 5.34
CA VAL A 310 18.24 3.66 3.99
C VAL A 310 16.74 3.89 3.73
N THR A 311 15.86 3.52 4.66
CA THR A 311 14.43 3.72 4.44
C THR A 311 14.01 5.19 4.49
N THR A 312 14.72 6.04 5.24
CA THR A 312 14.54 7.50 5.19
C THR A 312 14.92 8.04 3.81
N ALA A 313 16.11 7.67 3.29
CA ALA A 313 16.55 8.12 1.97
C ALA A 313 15.55 7.69 0.88
N LEU A 314 15.12 6.42 0.88
CA LEU A 314 14.13 5.91 -0.06
C LEU A 314 12.78 6.64 0.05
N SER A 315 12.30 6.89 1.28
CA SER A 315 10.99 7.54 1.50
C SER A 315 11.00 9.05 1.23
N LEU A 316 12.15 9.71 1.30
CA LEU A 316 12.30 11.10 0.87
C LEU A 316 12.44 11.21 -0.65
N GLN A 317 13.01 10.20 -1.30
CA GLN A 317 13.11 10.15 -2.76
C GLN A 317 11.76 9.84 -3.40
N SER A 318 10.97 8.94 -2.82
CA SER A 318 9.69 8.49 -3.38
C SER A 318 8.66 8.22 -2.28
N ALA A 319 7.48 8.83 -2.41
CA ALA A 319 6.38 8.71 -1.45
C ALA A 319 5.95 7.26 -1.22
N ARG A 320 6.00 6.40 -2.25
CA ARG A 320 5.65 4.96 -2.15
C ARG A 320 6.48 4.20 -1.11
N HIS A 321 7.68 4.67 -0.79
CA HIS A 321 8.56 4.04 0.19
C HIS A 321 8.28 4.46 1.64
N ILE A 322 7.33 5.36 1.91
CA ILE A 322 6.91 5.72 3.28
C ILE A 322 6.48 4.48 4.07
N ALA A 323 5.80 3.52 3.43
CA ALA A 323 5.42 2.26 4.06
C ALA A 323 6.63 1.47 4.57
N LEU A 324 7.74 1.44 3.81
CA LEU A 324 8.99 0.77 4.20
C LEU A 324 9.69 1.49 5.35
N PHE A 325 9.68 2.85 5.33
CA PHE A 325 10.14 3.65 6.46
C PHE A 325 9.34 3.33 7.73
N VAL A 326 8.02 3.27 7.64
CA VAL A 326 7.16 2.89 8.78
C VAL A 326 7.52 1.49 9.28
N ALA A 327 7.71 0.51 8.39
CA ALA A 327 8.05 -0.86 8.78
C ALA A 327 9.40 -0.96 9.51
N ALA A 328 10.41 -0.26 9.03
CA ALA A 328 11.77 -0.31 9.56
C ALA A 328 11.95 0.57 10.80
N SER A 329 11.44 1.81 10.77
CA SER A 329 11.74 2.86 11.74
C SER A 329 10.83 2.85 12.97
N THR A 330 9.59 2.36 12.87
CA THR A 330 8.63 2.35 13.99
C THR A 330 9.14 1.61 15.22
N PRO A 331 9.74 0.39 15.14
CA PRO A 331 10.28 -0.27 16.33
C PRO A 331 11.40 0.53 17.00
N VAL A 332 12.22 1.23 16.20
CA VAL A 332 13.29 2.10 16.69
C VAL A 332 12.69 3.32 17.37
N TYR A 333 11.68 3.95 16.75
CA TYR A 333 10.96 5.09 17.31
C TYR A 333 10.33 4.76 18.67
N ILE A 334 9.67 3.61 18.79
CA ILE A 334 9.07 3.12 20.05
C ILE A 334 10.13 2.92 21.12
N ASP A 335 11.29 2.34 20.75
CA ASP A 335 12.41 2.11 21.67
C ASP A 335 12.99 3.43 22.18
N GLN A 336 13.27 4.37 21.29
CA GLN A 336 13.76 5.69 21.61
C GLN A 336 12.76 6.51 22.46
N LEU A 337 11.46 6.40 22.17
CA LEU A 337 10.40 7.02 22.95
C LEU A 337 10.31 6.42 24.37
N ALA A 338 10.49 5.10 24.51
CA ALA A 338 10.53 4.43 25.80
C ALA A 338 11.71 4.91 26.66
N LEU A 339 12.90 5.05 26.04
CA LEU A 339 14.11 5.55 26.71
C LEU A 339 13.97 7.05 27.15
N ALA A 340 13.33 7.85 26.33
CA ALA A 340 13.10 9.28 26.63
C ALA A 340 12.00 9.52 27.69
N SER A 341 11.02 8.62 27.81
CA SER A 341 9.81 8.82 28.59
C SER A 341 10.03 9.12 30.10
N PRO A 342 11.01 8.55 30.84
CA PRO A 342 11.30 8.92 32.22
C PRO A 342 11.85 10.35 32.35
N ARG A 343 12.76 10.73 31.43
CA ARG A 343 13.37 12.07 31.38
C ARG A 343 12.35 13.15 31.06
N MET A 344 11.48 12.89 30.09
CA MET A 344 10.36 13.77 29.69
C MET A 344 9.39 14.00 30.84
N ARG A 345 9.02 12.92 31.56
CA ARG A 345 8.17 13.03 32.76
C ARG A 345 8.82 13.86 33.88
N ALA A 346 10.11 13.68 34.08
CA ALA A 346 10.87 14.47 35.05
C ALA A 346 10.94 15.97 34.67
N ALA A 347 11.20 16.26 33.38
CA ALA A 347 11.23 17.63 32.86
C ALA A 347 9.86 18.33 32.97
N LEU A 348 8.77 17.65 32.56
CA LEU A 348 7.40 18.18 32.70
C LEU A 348 7.00 18.45 34.14
N ARG A 349 7.44 17.62 35.10
CA ARG A 349 7.21 17.85 36.53
C ARG A 349 7.92 19.09 37.01
N ARG A 350 9.17 19.30 36.57
CA ARG A 350 9.95 20.52 36.90
C ARG A 350 9.27 21.79 36.35
N LEU A 351 8.82 21.75 35.08
CA LEU A 351 8.12 22.86 34.45
C LEU A 351 6.80 23.20 35.14
N ARG A 352 6.06 22.19 35.61
CA ARG A 352 4.78 22.38 36.32
C ARG A 352 4.94 22.75 37.77
N ARG A 353 6.18 22.85 38.31
CA ARG A 353 6.44 23.04 39.77
C ARG A 353 5.61 22.08 40.64
N ALA A 354 5.21 20.92 40.08
CA ALA A 354 4.36 19.97 40.77
C ALA A 354 5.17 19.27 41.87
N PRO A 355 4.66 19.18 43.11
CA PRO A 355 5.30 18.37 44.13
C PRO A 355 5.40 16.91 43.67
N ALA A 356 6.43 16.20 44.16
CA ALA A 356 6.54 14.78 43.93
C ALA A 356 5.21 14.09 44.30
N PRO A 357 4.63 13.21 43.45
CA PRO A 357 3.38 12.57 43.82
C PRO A 357 3.59 11.85 45.14
N ALA A 358 2.83 12.25 46.16
CA ALA A 358 2.73 11.45 47.36
C ALA A 358 2.48 10.00 46.89
N ARG A 359 3.15 9.02 47.53
CA ARG A 359 2.87 7.60 47.27
C ARG A 359 1.38 7.39 47.48
N THR A 360 0.59 7.57 46.42
CA THR A 360 -0.83 7.25 46.45
C THR A 360 -0.91 5.77 46.78
N ARG A 361 -1.45 5.46 47.94
CA ARG A 361 -1.89 4.10 48.26
C ARG A 361 -2.58 3.58 47.01
N ALA A 362 -2.14 2.41 46.52
CA ALA A 362 -2.72 1.77 45.34
C ALA A 362 -4.24 1.72 45.58
N ARG A 363 -5.01 2.54 44.84
CA ARG A 363 -6.47 2.42 44.82
C ARG A 363 -6.73 0.98 44.41
N GLY A 364 -7.44 0.22 45.25
CA GLY A 364 -7.80 -1.16 44.96
C GLY A 364 -8.36 -1.23 43.53
N GLN A 365 -7.89 -2.22 42.78
CA GLN A 365 -8.39 -2.39 41.42
C GLN A 365 -9.90 -2.66 41.49
N PRO A 366 -10.71 -2.11 40.56
CA PRO A 366 -12.14 -2.43 40.49
C PRO A 366 -12.37 -3.94 40.41
N PRO A 367 -13.51 -4.46 40.87
CA PRO A 367 -13.82 -5.88 40.75
C PRO A 367 -13.58 -6.42 39.35
N LEU A 368 -13.06 -7.65 39.24
CA LEU A 368 -12.72 -8.27 37.96
C LEU A 368 -13.93 -8.25 36.98
N LEU A 369 -15.11 -8.53 37.47
CA LEU A 369 -16.33 -8.52 36.65
C LEU A 369 -16.57 -7.15 36.02
N PHE A 370 -16.47 -6.06 36.78
CA PHE A 370 -16.61 -4.69 36.25
C PHE A 370 -15.57 -4.38 35.17
N ARG A 371 -14.32 -4.79 35.38
CA ARG A 371 -13.25 -4.60 34.39
C ARG A 371 -13.51 -5.39 33.09
N LEU A 372 -13.94 -6.66 33.23
CA LEU A 372 -14.31 -7.49 32.07
C LEU A 372 -15.48 -6.88 31.30
N THR A 373 -16.54 -6.47 32.00
CA THR A 373 -17.70 -5.81 31.36
C THR A 373 -17.29 -4.54 30.62
N ALA A 374 -16.51 -3.67 31.27
CA ALA A 374 -16.02 -2.43 30.66
C ALA A 374 -15.14 -2.71 29.42
N CYS A 375 -14.27 -3.75 29.49
CA CYS A 375 -13.47 -4.20 28.35
C CYS A 375 -14.32 -4.69 27.18
N THR A 376 -15.28 -5.55 27.48
CA THR A 376 -16.19 -6.12 26.47
C THR A 376 -16.99 -5.01 25.78
N LEU A 377 -17.55 -4.07 26.55
CA LEU A 377 -18.30 -2.94 25.99
C LEU A 377 -17.40 -2.03 25.13
N LEU A 378 -16.18 -1.74 25.58
CA LEU A 378 -15.22 -0.95 24.80
C LEU A 378 -14.86 -1.66 23.49
N ILE A 379 -14.47 -2.93 23.54
CA ILE A 379 -14.08 -3.69 22.36
C ILE A 379 -15.27 -3.85 21.41
N ALA A 380 -16.46 -4.16 21.93
CA ALA A 380 -17.67 -4.27 21.13
C ALA A 380 -18.04 -2.93 20.46
N GLY A 381 -17.93 -1.82 21.20
CA GLY A 381 -18.16 -0.48 20.65
C GLY A 381 -17.17 -0.12 19.54
N LEU A 382 -15.87 -0.36 19.76
CA LEU A 382 -14.84 -0.12 18.75
C LEU A 382 -15.01 -1.04 17.53
N ALA A 383 -15.34 -2.32 17.74
CA ALA A 383 -15.63 -3.25 16.65
C ALA A 383 -16.88 -2.82 15.86
N GLY A 384 -17.92 -2.34 16.57
CA GLY A 384 -19.12 -1.79 15.93
C GLY A 384 -18.79 -0.57 15.05
N VAL A 385 -17.97 0.35 15.55
CA VAL A 385 -17.49 1.50 14.75
C VAL A 385 -16.71 1.03 13.51
N TYR A 386 -15.81 0.05 13.68
CA TYR A 386 -15.04 -0.50 12.56
C TYR A 386 -15.94 -1.17 11.52
N VAL A 387 -16.92 -1.98 11.96
CA VAL A 387 -17.88 -2.64 11.05
C VAL A 387 -18.70 -1.59 10.32
N ALA A 388 -19.21 -0.56 11.01
CA ALA A 388 -19.95 0.53 10.38
C ALA A 388 -19.08 1.31 9.35
N TRP A 389 -17.78 1.41 9.58
CA TRP A 389 -16.83 2.01 8.65
C TRP A 389 -16.53 1.13 7.43
N LEU A 390 -16.46 -0.19 7.63
CA LEU A 390 -16.11 -1.17 6.60
C LEU A 390 -17.30 -1.49 5.68
N LEU A 391 -18.51 -1.69 6.22
CA LEU A 391 -19.68 -2.17 5.47
C LEU A 391 -19.98 -1.36 4.20
N PRO A 392 -20.01 0.00 4.20
CA PRO A 392 -20.27 0.76 2.98
C PRO A 392 -19.25 0.49 1.88
N LYS A 393 -17.98 0.27 2.26
CA LYS A 393 -16.89 0.01 1.31
C LYS A 393 -16.98 -1.38 0.70
N MET A 394 -17.48 -2.37 1.48
CA MET A 394 -17.70 -3.74 1.01
C MET A 394 -18.87 -3.87 0.03
N GLN A 395 -19.78 -2.90 -0.01
CA GLN A 395 -20.96 -2.92 -0.88
C GLN A 395 -20.75 -2.19 -2.21
N LEU A 396 -19.58 -1.61 -2.42
CA LEU A 396 -19.29 -0.89 -3.66
C LEU A 396 -19.21 -1.86 -4.85
N GLN A 397 -19.76 -1.42 -5.97
CA GLN A 397 -19.68 -2.09 -7.26
C GLN A 397 -18.79 -1.28 -8.21
N PRO A 398 -18.21 -1.89 -9.26
CA PRO A 398 -17.32 -1.20 -10.19
C PRO A 398 -17.94 0.03 -10.87
N ASP A 399 -19.25 0.04 -11.02
CA ASP A 399 -20.05 1.11 -11.63
C ASP A 399 -20.73 2.03 -10.59
N SER A 400 -20.34 1.95 -9.31
CA SER A 400 -20.91 2.81 -8.26
C SER A 400 -20.53 4.28 -8.43
N LEU A 401 -21.33 5.18 -7.83
CA LEU A 401 -21.06 6.63 -7.86
C LEU A 401 -19.68 6.99 -7.31
N ALA A 402 -19.18 6.25 -6.33
CA ALA A 402 -17.86 6.48 -5.76
C ALA A 402 -16.74 6.30 -6.80
N TYR A 403 -16.87 5.29 -7.67
CA TYR A 403 -15.90 5.06 -8.75
C TYR A 403 -16.16 5.97 -9.95
N ALA A 404 -17.41 6.33 -10.23
CA ALA A 404 -17.75 7.26 -11.30
C ALA A 404 -17.23 8.70 -11.07
N GLN A 405 -16.78 9.02 -9.86
CA GLN A 405 -16.12 10.29 -9.56
C GLN A 405 -14.61 10.28 -9.84
N GLU A 406 -14.02 9.11 -9.97
CA GLU A 406 -12.57 8.91 -10.14
C GLU A 406 -12.23 8.25 -11.48
N PHE A 407 -13.15 7.49 -12.07
CA PHE A 407 -12.95 6.72 -13.29
C PHE A 407 -14.05 7.03 -14.33
N PRO A 408 -13.79 6.87 -15.63
CA PRO A 408 -14.72 7.19 -16.72
C PRO A 408 -15.83 6.15 -16.88
N VAL A 409 -16.55 5.85 -15.78
CA VAL A 409 -17.60 4.80 -15.73
C VAL A 409 -18.64 4.99 -16.82
N CYS A 410 -19.16 6.20 -16.97
CA CYS A 410 -20.26 6.48 -17.88
C CYS A 410 -19.81 6.51 -19.35
N ALA A 411 -18.62 7.06 -19.60
CA ALA A 411 -18.02 7.01 -20.92
C ALA A 411 -17.69 5.56 -21.35
N ALA A 412 -17.18 4.73 -20.41
CA ALA A 412 -16.93 3.32 -20.68
C ALA A 412 -18.22 2.54 -20.97
N GLN A 413 -19.30 2.79 -20.21
CA GLN A 413 -20.61 2.17 -20.48
C GLN A 413 -21.17 2.61 -21.86
N TRP A 414 -20.97 3.86 -22.26
CA TRP A 414 -21.33 4.34 -23.57
C TRP A 414 -20.52 3.63 -24.67
N LEU A 415 -19.18 3.58 -24.55
CA LEU A 415 -18.31 2.94 -25.54
C LEU A 415 -18.52 1.44 -25.66
N ALA A 416 -18.88 0.74 -24.58
CA ALA A 416 -19.23 -0.67 -24.63
C ALA A 416 -20.40 -1.01 -25.55
N GLY A 417 -21.18 -0.03 -25.97
CA GLY A 417 -22.25 -0.16 -26.96
C GLY A 417 -21.79 0.06 -28.41
N ALA A 418 -20.50 0.29 -28.68
CA ALA A 418 -19.99 0.44 -30.04
C ALA A 418 -20.15 -0.87 -30.82
N PRO A 419 -20.49 -0.82 -32.13
CA PRO A 419 -20.67 -2.03 -32.93
C PRO A 419 -19.36 -2.77 -33.26
N GLU A 420 -18.23 -2.08 -33.20
CA GLU A 420 -16.89 -2.59 -33.52
C GLU A 420 -15.88 -2.13 -32.46
N PRO A 421 -14.82 -2.96 -32.22
CA PRO A 421 -13.77 -2.60 -31.28
C PRO A 421 -13.02 -1.33 -31.69
N LEU A 422 -12.72 -0.48 -30.71
CA LEU A 422 -12.07 0.82 -30.88
C LEU A 422 -10.66 0.86 -30.30
N LYS A 423 -9.80 1.67 -30.92
CA LYS A 423 -8.49 2.08 -30.40
C LYS A 423 -8.62 3.42 -29.69
N ILE A 424 -8.58 3.37 -28.37
CA ILE A 424 -8.90 4.50 -27.49
C ILE A 424 -7.61 5.14 -26.99
N PHE A 425 -7.34 6.40 -27.32
CA PHE A 425 -6.33 7.18 -26.60
C PHE A 425 -6.95 7.67 -25.30
N ASN A 426 -6.33 7.35 -24.19
CA ASN A 426 -6.88 7.53 -22.86
C ASN A 426 -5.88 8.18 -21.90
N GLN A 427 -6.38 8.74 -20.80
CA GLN A 427 -5.56 9.18 -19.69
C GLN A 427 -4.89 7.98 -18.99
N TYR A 428 -3.61 8.14 -18.57
CA TYR A 428 -2.78 7.07 -17.99
C TYR A 428 -3.48 6.38 -16.81
N GLY A 429 -3.97 7.15 -15.84
CA GLY A 429 -4.65 6.62 -14.66
C GLY A 429 -6.01 5.97 -14.94
N GLU A 430 -6.62 6.22 -16.09
CA GLU A 430 -7.91 5.62 -16.49
C GLU A 430 -7.75 4.32 -17.28
N GLY A 431 -6.55 4.11 -17.86
CA GLY A 431 -6.29 2.99 -18.76
C GLY A 431 -6.58 1.63 -18.16
N GLY A 432 -6.30 1.44 -16.87
CA GLY A 432 -6.63 0.20 -16.15
C GLY A 432 -8.12 -0.08 -16.07
N TYR A 433 -8.92 0.94 -15.76
CA TYR A 433 -10.39 0.83 -15.69
C TYR A 433 -11.01 0.56 -17.08
N LEU A 434 -10.54 1.28 -18.09
CA LEU A 434 -10.98 1.07 -19.48
C LEU A 434 -10.59 -0.32 -20.00
N ALA A 435 -9.38 -0.79 -19.69
CA ALA A 435 -8.95 -2.15 -20.03
C ALA A 435 -9.85 -3.20 -19.36
N TYR A 436 -10.18 -3.02 -18.08
CA TYR A 436 -11.09 -3.92 -17.36
C TYR A 436 -12.49 -3.96 -18.01
N THR A 437 -13.04 -2.79 -18.32
CA THR A 437 -14.43 -2.66 -18.76
C THR A 437 -14.60 -2.99 -20.24
N LEU A 438 -13.69 -2.56 -21.11
CA LEU A 438 -13.87 -2.57 -22.56
C LEU A 438 -13.13 -3.70 -23.28
N SER A 439 -12.08 -4.30 -22.67
CA SER A 439 -11.39 -5.42 -23.33
C SER A 439 -12.27 -6.66 -23.60
N PRO A 440 -13.36 -6.95 -22.86
CA PRO A 440 -14.28 -8.01 -23.24
C PRO A 440 -14.97 -7.77 -24.59
N HIS A 441 -15.15 -6.52 -24.99
CA HIS A 441 -15.67 -6.13 -26.31
C HIS A 441 -14.60 -6.15 -27.41
N GLY A 442 -13.32 -6.19 -27.03
CA GLY A 442 -12.18 -6.18 -27.97
C GLY A 442 -11.52 -4.81 -28.10
N ASP A 443 -12.04 -3.79 -27.44
CA ASP A 443 -11.43 -2.45 -27.43
C ASP A 443 -10.03 -2.46 -26.86
N LYS A 444 -9.19 -1.55 -27.34
CA LYS A 444 -7.80 -1.42 -26.92
C LYS A 444 -7.52 0.01 -26.44
N VAL A 445 -6.81 0.11 -25.33
CA VAL A 445 -6.35 1.41 -24.79
C VAL A 445 -4.96 1.76 -25.35
N PHE A 446 -4.60 3.04 -25.32
CA PHE A 446 -3.27 3.50 -25.69
C PHE A 446 -2.23 3.09 -24.65
N ILE A 447 -2.56 3.24 -23.37
CA ILE A 447 -1.65 3.08 -22.24
C ILE A 447 -2.43 2.70 -20.98
N PHE A 448 -1.77 1.97 -20.06
CA PHE A 448 -2.26 1.71 -18.71
C PHE A 448 -1.08 1.59 -17.73
N GLY A 449 -1.36 1.39 -16.43
CA GLY A 449 -0.42 1.55 -15.33
C GLY A 449 0.78 0.60 -15.27
N ASP A 450 0.90 -0.46 -16.11
CA ASP A 450 2.14 -1.25 -16.16
C ASP A 450 3.23 -0.49 -16.95
N ALA A 451 3.84 0.48 -16.28
CA ALA A 451 4.86 1.33 -16.87
C ALA A 451 6.09 0.57 -17.38
N ALA A 452 6.41 -0.58 -16.78
CA ALA A 452 7.54 -1.41 -17.21
C ALA A 452 7.25 -2.11 -18.54
N LEU A 453 6.01 -2.53 -18.76
CA LEU A 453 5.54 -3.09 -20.03
C LEU A 453 5.47 -2.00 -21.12
N MET A 454 4.98 -0.80 -20.76
CA MET A 454 4.89 0.35 -21.68
C MET A 454 6.27 0.78 -22.17
N GLY A 455 7.26 0.84 -21.29
CA GLY A 455 8.62 1.28 -21.58
C GLY A 455 8.78 2.78 -21.70
N ASP A 456 9.99 3.28 -21.42
CA ASP A 456 10.31 4.71 -21.40
C ASP A 456 9.91 5.46 -22.69
N PRO A 457 10.13 4.94 -23.93
CA PRO A 457 9.79 5.66 -25.15
C PRO A 457 8.29 5.97 -25.27
N LEU A 458 7.41 5.02 -24.93
CA LEU A 458 5.97 5.24 -24.99
C LEU A 458 5.51 6.20 -23.89
N LEU A 459 6.07 6.08 -22.68
CA LEU A 459 5.78 6.99 -21.56
C LEU A 459 6.13 8.44 -21.90
N TYR A 460 7.32 8.69 -22.50
CA TYR A 460 7.69 10.02 -22.94
C TYR A 460 6.82 10.54 -24.10
N THR A 461 6.41 9.66 -25.04
CA THR A 461 5.49 10.03 -26.11
C THR A 461 4.14 10.44 -25.53
N TYR A 462 3.61 9.65 -24.59
CA TYR A 462 2.38 9.96 -23.89
C TYR A 462 2.46 11.29 -23.13
N ALA A 463 3.50 11.51 -22.34
CA ALA A 463 3.72 12.76 -21.62
C ALA A 463 3.80 13.99 -22.56
N GLY A 464 4.39 13.82 -23.76
CA GLY A 464 4.41 14.85 -24.77
C GLY A 464 3.02 15.21 -25.32
N VAL A 465 2.11 14.21 -25.39
CA VAL A 465 0.70 14.48 -25.77
C VAL A 465 -0.04 15.14 -24.62
N GLU A 466 0.09 14.63 -23.42
CA GLU A 466 -0.59 15.14 -22.21
C GLU A 466 -0.25 16.62 -21.94
N THR A 467 1.03 16.99 -22.14
CA THR A 467 1.53 18.38 -21.99
C THR A 467 1.37 19.23 -23.24
N VAL A 468 0.68 18.72 -24.26
CA VAL A 468 0.34 19.43 -25.51
C VAL A 468 1.59 19.99 -26.22
N THR A 469 2.64 19.16 -26.36
CA THR A 469 3.80 19.53 -27.19
C THR A 469 3.37 19.70 -28.67
N PRO A 470 4.12 20.44 -29.52
CA PRO A 470 3.73 20.66 -30.92
C PRO A 470 3.45 19.40 -31.74
N SER A 471 3.91 18.24 -31.28
CA SER A 471 3.69 16.93 -31.96
C SER A 471 2.49 16.13 -31.41
N TRP A 472 1.70 16.67 -30.49
CA TRP A 472 0.63 15.93 -29.80
C TRP A 472 -0.36 15.26 -30.77
N ASP A 473 -0.89 16.01 -31.75
CA ASP A 473 -1.84 15.51 -32.76
C ASP A 473 -1.21 14.42 -33.63
N ALA A 474 -0.01 14.69 -34.16
CA ALA A 474 0.71 13.73 -34.98
C ALA A 474 1.03 12.41 -34.23
N SER A 475 1.27 12.47 -32.92
CA SER A 475 1.52 11.30 -32.09
C SER A 475 0.27 10.43 -31.93
N ILE A 476 -0.88 11.04 -31.66
CA ILE A 476 -2.17 10.33 -31.57
C ILE A 476 -2.54 9.70 -32.91
N ARG A 477 -2.45 10.46 -34.01
CA ARG A 477 -2.79 9.96 -35.36
C ARG A 477 -1.86 8.86 -35.84
N ARG A 478 -0.54 8.98 -35.60
CA ARG A 478 0.45 7.97 -35.97
C ARG A 478 0.20 6.64 -35.26
N ALA A 479 -0.31 6.65 -34.04
CA ALA A 479 -0.70 5.46 -33.31
C ALA A 479 -1.94 4.77 -33.91
N GLY A 480 -2.66 5.43 -34.82
CA GLY A 480 -3.86 4.89 -35.45
C GLY A 480 -5.11 4.94 -34.57
N THR A 481 -5.15 5.87 -33.61
CA THR A 481 -6.26 6.09 -32.67
C THR A 481 -7.58 6.35 -33.40
N ASP A 482 -8.66 5.74 -32.91
CA ASP A 482 -9.99 5.95 -33.45
C ASP A 482 -10.77 7.02 -32.66
N ILE A 483 -10.59 7.02 -31.33
CA ILE A 483 -11.24 7.94 -30.40
C ILE A 483 -10.30 8.33 -29.28
N VAL A 484 -10.33 9.59 -28.86
CA VAL A 484 -9.68 10.09 -27.65
C VAL A 484 -10.73 10.20 -26.56
N LEU A 485 -10.50 9.60 -25.40
CA LEU A 485 -11.31 9.74 -24.20
C LEU A 485 -10.42 10.29 -23.08
N TYR A 486 -10.77 11.46 -22.56
CA TYR A 486 -9.89 12.17 -21.63
C TYR A 486 -10.69 12.96 -20.59
N ASP A 487 -10.07 13.30 -19.44
CA ASP A 487 -10.70 14.18 -18.44
C ASP A 487 -10.94 15.58 -19.03
N ILE A 488 -12.14 16.12 -18.80
CA ILE A 488 -12.59 17.42 -19.36
C ILE A 488 -11.77 18.60 -18.85
N ASN A 489 -11.08 18.47 -17.70
CA ASN A 489 -10.34 19.55 -17.06
C ASN A 489 -8.84 19.55 -17.41
N THR A 490 -8.46 18.90 -18.51
CA THR A 490 -7.05 18.80 -18.91
C THR A 490 -6.71 19.75 -20.04
N PRO A 491 -5.44 20.20 -20.16
CA PRO A 491 -4.99 21.03 -21.28
C PRO A 491 -5.23 20.37 -22.65
N LEU A 492 -5.07 19.05 -22.74
CA LEU A 492 -5.31 18.32 -23.98
C LEU A 492 -6.77 18.41 -24.42
N ALA A 493 -7.71 18.21 -23.49
CA ALA A 493 -9.14 18.32 -23.77
C ALA A 493 -9.53 19.72 -24.25
N ASP A 494 -8.96 20.77 -23.64
CA ASP A 494 -9.21 22.17 -24.02
C ASP A 494 -8.68 22.49 -25.44
N VAL A 495 -7.46 22.08 -25.75
CA VAL A 495 -6.87 22.27 -27.08
C VAL A 495 -7.65 21.50 -28.15
N MET A 496 -8.04 20.24 -27.85
CA MET A 496 -8.83 19.43 -28.80
C MET A 496 -10.22 20.02 -29.07
N ALA A 497 -10.85 20.63 -28.06
CA ALA A 497 -12.16 21.27 -28.22
C ALA A 497 -12.14 22.48 -29.22
N HIS A 498 -10.96 23.08 -29.42
CA HIS A 498 -10.74 24.20 -30.33
C HIS A 498 -10.07 23.81 -31.66
N ALA A 499 -9.60 22.55 -31.78
CA ALA A 499 -8.92 22.08 -32.99
C ALA A 499 -9.91 21.67 -34.07
N ALA A 500 -9.82 22.27 -35.27
CA ALA A 500 -10.75 22.03 -36.39
C ALA A 500 -10.75 20.58 -36.90
N ASP A 501 -9.64 19.88 -36.69
CA ASP A 501 -9.45 18.50 -37.16
C ASP A 501 -10.00 17.46 -36.18
N TRP A 502 -10.62 17.87 -35.07
CA TRP A 502 -11.20 17.01 -34.04
C TRP A 502 -12.66 17.37 -33.79
N THR A 503 -13.52 16.36 -33.73
CA THR A 503 -14.95 16.55 -33.47
C THR A 503 -15.30 15.94 -32.12
N LYS A 504 -15.86 16.73 -31.22
CA LYS A 504 -16.39 16.28 -29.94
C LYS A 504 -17.64 15.44 -30.16
N VAL A 505 -17.64 14.19 -29.64
CA VAL A 505 -18.73 13.21 -29.82
C VAL A 505 -19.41 12.82 -28.52
N TYR A 506 -18.76 13.04 -27.37
CA TYR A 506 -19.33 12.75 -26.06
C TYR A 506 -18.78 13.73 -25.01
N GLN A 507 -19.57 13.99 -23.98
CA GLN A 507 -19.16 14.70 -22.78
C GLN A 507 -20.08 14.36 -21.62
N ASP A 508 -19.49 14.14 -20.43
CA ASP A 508 -20.20 14.08 -19.15
C ASP A 508 -19.52 15.00 -18.10
N GLY A 509 -19.72 14.76 -16.82
CA GLY A 509 -19.13 15.58 -15.74
C GLY A 509 -17.66 15.28 -15.44
N LEU A 510 -17.08 14.22 -16.02
CA LEU A 510 -15.69 13.82 -15.82
C LEU A 510 -14.95 13.76 -17.16
N SER A 511 -15.55 13.18 -18.18
CA SER A 511 -14.90 12.79 -19.42
C SER A 511 -15.43 13.52 -20.63
N VAL A 512 -14.57 13.74 -21.61
CA VAL A 512 -14.89 14.21 -22.96
C VAL A 512 -14.27 13.27 -23.98
N ALA A 513 -14.99 13.03 -25.09
CA ALA A 513 -14.45 12.23 -26.18
C ALA A 513 -14.43 12.99 -27.51
N PHE A 514 -13.33 12.75 -28.26
CA PHE A 514 -13.11 13.35 -29.59
C PHE A 514 -12.76 12.27 -30.61
N VAL A 515 -13.25 12.45 -31.84
CA VAL A 515 -12.88 11.63 -33.00
C VAL A 515 -12.20 12.52 -34.04
N PRO A 516 -11.13 12.04 -34.71
CA PRO A 516 -10.58 12.76 -35.84
C PRO A 516 -11.70 13.06 -36.87
N THR A 517 -11.83 14.30 -37.32
CA THR A 517 -12.94 14.71 -38.19
C THR A 517 -12.99 13.91 -39.50
N ASP A 518 -11.85 13.52 -40.02
CA ASP A 518 -11.69 12.65 -41.20
C ASP A 518 -12.14 11.20 -40.97
N LYS A 519 -12.21 10.75 -39.70
CA LYS A 519 -12.66 9.40 -39.33
C LYS A 519 -14.14 9.31 -38.92
N LEU A 520 -14.88 10.41 -38.86
CA LEU A 520 -16.28 10.41 -38.41
C LEU A 520 -17.21 9.49 -39.23
N SER A 521 -16.91 9.26 -40.51
CA SER A 521 -17.69 8.36 -41.36
C SER A 521 -17.32 6.87 -41.20
N THR A 522 -16.17 6.57 -40.58
CA THR A 522 -15.64 5.21 -40.46
C THR A 522 -15.68 4.70 -39.04
N VAL A 523 -15.67 5.56 -38.03
CA VAL A 523 -15.78 5.20 -36.61
C VAL A 523 -17.27 5.19 -36.23
N HIS A 524 -17.81 3.97 -36.04
CA HIS A 524 -19.22 3.81 -35.69
C HIS A 524 -19.39 3.83 -34.17
N LEU A 525 -19.92 4.94 -33.66
CA LEU A 525 -20.19 5.12 -32.23
C LEU A 525 -21.68 4.90 -31.91
N PRO A 526 -21.99 4.40 -30.72
CA PRO A 526 -23.37 4.33 -30.27
C PRO A 526 -23.92 5.75 -30.03
N PRO A 527 -25.25 5.95 -30.12
CA PRO A 527 -25.84 7.21 -29.72
C PRO A 527 -25.54 7.51 -28.26
N VAL A 528 -25.31 8.81 -27.96
CA VAL A 528 -25.09 9.21 -26.56
C VAL A 528 -26.34 8.87 -25.74
N PRO A 529 -26.24 8.07 -24.69
CA PRO A 529 -27.40 7.57 -23.97
C PRO A 529 -28.08 8.68 -23.18
N VAL A 530 -29.39 8.65 -23.16
CA VAL A 530 -30.19 9.41 -22.19
C VAL A 530 -30.26 8.57 -20.91
N TRP A 531 -29.45 8.95 -19.93
CA TRP A 531 -29.35 8.19 -18.69
C TRP A 531 -30.65 8.24 -17.87
N PRO A 532 -31.14 7.12 -17.31
CA PRO A 532 -32.35 7.10 -16.47
C PRO A 532 -32.20 8.05 -15.28
N PRO A 533 -33.25 8.83 -14.93
CA PRO A 533 -33.23 9.71 -13.77
C PRO A 533 -32.81 8.97 -12.49
N GLY A 534 -31.86 9.55 -11.74
CA GLY A 534 -31.33 8.95 -10.50
C GLY A 534 -30.23 7.91 -10.69
N SER A 535 -29.91 7.49 -11.92
CA SER A 535 -28.75 6.65 -12.21
C SER A 535 -27.44 7.37 -11.85
N VAL A 536 -26.36 6.60 -11.71
CA VAL A 536 -25.01 7.13 -11.48
C VAL A 536 -24.64 8.11 -12.58
N CYS A 537 -24.83 7.73 -13.83
CA CYS A 537 -24.46 8.54 -14.98
C CYS A 537 -25.36 9.76 -15.18
N ALA A 538 -26.65 9.70 -14.81
CA ALA A 538 -27.50 10.90 -14.80
C ALA A 538 -27.05 11.92 -13.73
N ARG A 539 -26.49 11.46 -12.63
CA ARG A 539 -25.91 12.33 -11.59
C ARG A 539 -24.58 12.92 -12.01
N GLN A 540 -23.72 12.13 -12.64
CA GLN A 540 -22.43 12.57 -13.18
C GLN A 540 -22.61 13.61 -14.29
N ALA A 541 -23.55 13.40 -15.21
CA ALA A 541 -23.85 14.34 -16.30
C ALA A 541 -24.36 15.71 -15.80
N LYS A 542 -24.92 15.76 -14.58
CA LYS A 542 -25.40 17.00 -13.94
C LYS A 542 -24.37 17.67 -13.03
N ALA A 543 -23.30 16.98 -12.67
CA ALA A 543 -22.23 17.57 -11.91
C ALA A 543 -21.55 18.62 -12.79
N ALA A 544 -21.70 19.90 -12.43
CA ALA A 544 -20.94 20.95 -13.08
C ALA A 544 -19.44 20.65 -12.93
N PRO A 545 -18.59 20.97 -13.90
CA PRO A 545 -17.14 20.83 -13.74
C PRO A 545 -16.75 21.54 -12.44
N ASN A 546 -16.04 20.85 -11.59
CA ASN A 546 -15.61 21.35 -10.29
C ASN A 546 -14.53 22.43 -10.54
N THR A 547 -14.95 23.65 -10.85
CA THR A 547 -14.08 24.81 -11.08
C THR A 547 -13.42 25.35 -9.82
N GLY A 548 -13.19 24.50 -8.81
CA GLY A 548 -12.81 25.00 -7.49
C GLY A 548 -11.95 24.14 -6.58
N ALA A 549 -11.07 23.27 -7.07
CA ALA A 549 -10.17 22.55 -6.16
C ALA A 549 -8.80 22.20 -6.76
N GLN A 550 -8.26 23.06 -7.60
CA GLN A 550 -6.83 23.04 -7.96
C GLN A 550 -6.34 24.48 -8.01
N ASN A 551 -6.26 25.10 -6.88
CA ASN A 551 -5.42 26.27 -6.70
C ASN A 551 -4.50 26.02 -5.51
N GLN A 552 -3.21 25.92 -5.85
CA GLN A 552 -1.99 26.05 -5.07
C GLN A 552 -1.50 24.79 -4.35
#